data_306402a067f940924ed7e2fdb9ad0b8c
#
_entry.id   306402a067f940924ed7e2fdb9ad0b8c
#
_cell.length_a   1.000
_cell.length_b   1.000
_cell.length_c   1.000
_cell.angle_alpha   90.00
_cell.angle_beta   90.00
_cell.angle_gamma   90.00
#
_symmetry.space_group_name_H-M   'P 1'
#
loop_
_entity.id
_entity.type
_entity.pdbx_description
1 polymer ?
#
loop_
_entity_poly.entity_id
_entity_poly.type
_entity_poly.pdbx_seq_one_letter_code
_entity_poly.pdbx_strand_id
1 'polypeptide(L)'
;GARVDDAGNVVPNRQDIPEETVWNYEAGLKLATGRVSGSLGVYYQVYDNFQVSVEELDANGNPTGSFVTRSAGAASNLGVEAEIAVEATDWLSFFGNVGYIDGGIDEDNSFAPEFSGARFRLQPEWQAAAGFTVDYPLGGGARLFAAPSITHRSRIYFEVPNSELTSQGPVTLVNARAGVSFADDRYEIAGFIRNAFNEDYLLDAGNTGGAFGIPTFIPAEPRFFGVQLTARFGD
;
A
#
# COMPACT_ATOMS: atom_id res chain seq x y z
N GLY A 1 -18.64 -13.53 17.54
CA GLY A 1 -19.65 -14.34 16.87
C GLY A 1 -20.39 -15.26 17.84
N ALA A 2 -21.37 -15.97 17.37
CA ALA A 2 -22.13 -16.97 18.13
C ALA A 2 -22.12 -18.27 17.30
N ARG A 3 -22.06 -19.42 17.96
CA ARG A 3 -22.22 -20.74 17.35
C ARG A 3 -23.41 -21.45 17.96
N VAL A 4 -23.91 -22.43 17.26
CA VAL A 4 -24.93 -23.35 17.80
C VAL A 4 -24.21 -24.59 18.34
N ASP A 5 -24.45 -24.94 19.62
CA ASP A 5 -23.90 -26.16 20.21
C ASP A 5 -24.66 -27.40 19.74
N ASP A 6 -24.18 -28.58 20.11
CA ASP A 6 -24.79 -29.87 19.71
C ASP A 6 -26.22 -30.06 20.25
N ALA A 7 -26.65 -29.26 21.21
CA ALA A 7 -27.99 -29.21 21.76
C ALA A 7 -28.92 -28.19 21.09
N GLY A 8 -28.41 -27.45 20.07
CA GLY A 8 -29.15 -26.44 19.34
C GLY A 8 -29.20 -25.06 20.01
N ASN A 9 -28.44 -24.82 21.08
CA ASN A 9 -28.40 -23.53 21.74
C ASN A 9 -27.40 -22.59 21.07
N VAL A 10 -27.76 -21.31 20.96
CA VAL A 10 -26.82 -20.26 20.53
C VAL A 10 -25.86 -19.93 21.68
N VAL A 11 -24.59 -20.28 21.52
CA VAL A 11 -23.55 -20.02 22.52
C VAL A 11 -22.53 -19.03 21.95
N PRO A 12 -21.93 -18.16 22.79
CA PRO A 12 -20.85 -17.29 22.33
C PRO A 12 -19.69 -18.14 21.78
N ASN A 13 -19.27 -17.86 20.56
CA ASN A 13 -18.04 -18.44 20.03
C ASN A 13 -16.87 -17.62 20.61
N ARG A 14 -16.45 -17.97 21.83
CA ARG A 14 -15.27 -17.41 22.46
C ARG A 14 -14.08 -18.27 22.02
N GLN A 15 -13.36 -17.78 21.06
CA GLN A 15 -12.03 -18.25 20.77
C GLN A 15 -11.07 -17.34 21.53
N ASP A 16 -10.37 -17.89 22.50
CA ASP A 16 -9.29 -17.18 23.18
C ASP A 16 -8.14 -17.07 22.17
N ILE A 17 -7.91 -15.85 21.68
CA ILE A 17 -6.80 -15.55 20.78
C ILE A 17 -5.66 -15.09 21.68
N PRO A 18 -4.46 -15.70 21.58
CA PRO A 18 -3.30 -15.24 22.34
C PRO A 18 -2.95 -13.80 21.98
N GLU A 19 -2.35 -13.10 22.92
CA GLU A 19 -1.87 -11.73 22.71
C GLU A 19 -0.77 -11.74 21.63
N GLU A 20 -0.93 -10.86 20.64
CA GLU A 20 0.13 -10.58 19.67
C GLU A 20 1.12 -9.60 20.27
N THR A 21 2.40 -9.93 20.19
CA THR A 21 3.48 -9.03 20.59
C THR A 21 4.47 -8.82 19.46
N VAL A 22 5.06 -7.62 19.40
CA VAL A 22 6.07 -7.28 18.40
C VAL A 22 7.29 -6.63 19.05
N TRP A 23 8.46 -7.10 18.67
CA TRP A 23 9.73 -6.43 18.92
C TRP A 23 10.21 -5.76 17.65
N ASN A 24 10.48 -4.46 17.73
CA ASN A 24 10.97 -3.65 16.61
C ASN A 24 12.38 -3.15 16.92
N TYR A 25 13.30 -3.42 16.02
CA TYR A 25 14.67 -2.93 16.04
C TYR A 25 14.87 -2.07 14.80
N GLU A 26 15.28 -0.82 14.99
CA GLU A 26 15.48 0.09 13.87
C GLU A 26 16.76 0.92 14.02
N ALA A 27 17.36 1.23 12.89
CA ALA A 27 18.48 2.15 12.79
C ALA A 27 18.36 2.97 11.52
N GLY A 28 18.79 4.22 11.55
CA GLY A 28 18.68 5.07 10.38
C GLY A 28 19.63 6.25 10.40
N LEU A 29 19.81 6.83 9.22
CA LEU A 29 20.60 8.03 8.99
C LEU A 29 19.72 9.07 8.31
N LYS A 30 19.89 10.33 8.67
CA LYS A 30 19.28 11.47 8.00
C LYS A 30 20.35 12.44 7.54
N LEU A 31 20.22 12.90 6.32
CA LEU A 31 21.07 13.91 5.71
C LEU A 31 20.24 15.15 5.39
N ALA A 32 20.75 16.32 5.74
CA ALA A 32 20.20 17.59 5.28
C ALA A 32 21.39 18.54 5.05
N THR A 33 21.64 18.89 3.81
CA THR A 33 22.77 19.77 3.44
C THR A 33 22.38 20.64 2.26
N GLY A 34 22.30 21.95 2.50
CA GLY A 34 21.95 22.92 1.48
C GLY A 34 20.66 22.52 0.73
N ARG A 35 20.82 22.09 -0.51
CA ARG A 35 19.72 21.72 -1.42
C ARG A 35 19.43 20.23 -1.50
N VAL A 36 20.06 19.40 -0.66
CA VAL A 36 19.89 17.96 -0.66
C VAL A 36 19.46 17.49 0.73
N SER A 37 18.40 16.72 0.79
CA SER A 37 17.97 16.01 1.99
C SER A 37 17.65 14.56 1.66
N GLY A 38 17.77 13.70 2.65
CA GLY A 38 17.44 12.30 2.47
C GLY A 38 17.53 11.52 3.77
N SER A 39 17.04 10.29 3.73
CA SER A 39 17.15 9.35 4.82
C SER A 39 17.40 7.94 4.31
N LEU A 40 18.01 7.13 5.16
CA LEU A 40 18.15 5.70 5.00
C LEU A 40 17.79 5.04 6.32
N GLY A 41 16.86 4.12 6.31
CA GLY A 41 16.43 3.35 7.45
C GLY A 41 16.51 1.86 7.19
N VAL A 42 16.78 1.09 8.23
CA VAL A 42 16.66 -0.36 8.26
C VAL A 42 15.92 -0.74 9.53
N TYR A 43 15.02 -1.69 9.42
CA TYR A 43 14.28 -2.19 10.57
C TYR A 43 14.12 -3.71 10.49
N TYR A 44 14.01 -4.33 11.67
CA TYR A 44 13.69 -5.73 11.82
C TYR A 44 12.62 -5.91 12.90
N GLN A 45 11.54 -6.58 12.55
CA GLN A 45 10.39 -6.82 13.40
C GLN A 45 10.23 -8.32 13.60
N VAL A 46 9.97 -8.73 14.84
CA VAL A 46 9.66 -10.12 15.20
C VAL A 46 8.32 -10.12 15.91
N TYR A 47 7.42 -10.95 15.42
CA TYR A 47 6.06 -11.10 15.94
C TYR A 47 5.90 -12.46 16.61
N ASP A 48 5.32 -12.46 17.80
CA ASP A 48 4.79 -13.64 18.43
C ASP A 48 3.26 -13.62 18.33
N ASN A 49 2.68 -14.77 17.98
CA ASN A 49 1.23 -14.92 17.78
C ASN A 49 0.63 -13.96 16.75
N PHE A 50 1.31 -13.79 15.61
CA PHE A 50 0.84 -12.94 14.52
C PHE A 50 -0.62 -13.27 14.15
N GLN A 51 -1.47 -12.28 14.14
CA GLN A 51 -2.91 -12.47 13.94
C GLN A 51 -3.29 -12.28 12.46
N VAL A 52 -4.00 -13.26 11.93
CA VAL A 52 -4.54 -13.25 10.57
C VAL A 52 -6.05 -13.40 10.60
N SER A 53 -6.73 -12.73 9.65
CA SER A 53 -8.15 -12.93 9.41
C SER A 53 -8.31 -13.92 8.27
N VAL A 54 -8.97 -15.02 8.53
CA VAL A 54 -9.18 -16.10 7.57
C VAL A 54 -10.65 -16.46 7.47
N GLU A 55 -11.04 -17.02 6.33
CA GLU A 55 -12.39 -17.52 6.15
C GLU A 55 -12.65 -18.73 7.08
N GLU A 56 -13.79 -18.72 7.78
CA GLU A 56 -14.20 -19.80 8.62
C GLU A 56 -14.72 -20.97 7.77
N LEU A 57 -14.20 -22.17 8.04
CA LEU A 57 -14.64 -23.39 7.38
C LEU A 57 -15.59 -24.17 8.29
N ASP A 58 -16.58 -24.81 7.71
CA ASP A 58 -17.46 -25.78 8.42
C ASP A 58 -16.70 -27.08 8.74
N ALA A 59 -17.38 -28.02 9.41
CA ALA A 59 -16.79 -29.31 9.77
C ALA A 59 -16.43 -30.21 8.55
N ASN A 60 -16.91 -29.86 7.36
CA ASN A 60 -16.61 -30.54 6.10
C ASN A 60 -15.52 -29.82 5.29
N GLY A 61 -14.99 -28.71 5.80
CA GLY A 61 -14.00 -27.89 5.12
C GLY A 61 -14.58 -26.90 4.11
N ASN A 62 -15.87 -26.65 4.12
CA ASN A 62 -16.49 -25.68 3.21
C ASN A 62 -16.51 -24.27 3.85
N PRO A 63 -16.30 -23.22 3.04
CA PRO A 63 -16.42 -21.84 3.50
C PRO A 63 -17.82 -21.53 4.07
N THR A 64 -17.84 -20.87 5.23
CA THR A 64 -19.11 -20.44 5.88
C THR A 64 -19.55 -19.04 5.46
N GLY A 65 -18.68 -18.28 4.78
CA GLY A 65 -18.87 -16.86 4.48
C GLY A 65 -18.60 -15.93 5.67
N SER A 66 -18.13 -16.48 6.78
CA SER A 66 -17.71 -15.74 7.97
C SER A 66 -16.18 -15.67 8.02
N PHE A 67 -15.65 -14.61 8.65
CA PHE A 67 -14.21 -14.48 8.91
C PHE A 67 -13.93 -14.57 10.40
N VAL A 68 -12.84 -15.25 10.73
CA VAL A 68 -12.37 -15.41 12.10
C VAL A 68 -10.91 -14.97 12.18
N THR A 69 -10.54 -14.37 13.31
CA THR A 69 -9.15 -14.06 13.61
C THR A 69 -8.50 -15.30 14.25
N ARG A 70 -7.31 -15.65 13.77
CA ARG A 70 -6.49 -16.74 14.28
C ARG A 70 -5.07 -16.28 14.49
N SER A 71 -4.34 -16.92 15.43
CA SER A 71 -2.88 -16.78 15.45
C SER A 71 -2.29 -17.63 14.32
N ALA A 72 -1.43 -17.02 13.54
CA ALA A 72 -0.62 -17.69 12.53
C ALA A 72 0.76 -18.10 13.06
N GLY A 73 1.03 -17.93 14.36
CA GLY A 73 2.31 -18.26 14.98
C GLY A 73 3.33 -17.12 14.90
N ALA A 74 4.59 -17.47 14.72
CA ALA A 74 5.68 -16.50 14.60
C ALA A 74 5.75 -15.91 13.18
N ALA A 75 6.13 -14.65 13.12
CA ALA A 75 6.33 -13.94 11.86
C ALA A 75 7.48 -12.94 12.00
N SER A 76 8.12 -12.61 10.90
CA SER A 76 9.20 -11.64 10.88
C SER A 76 9.15 -10.72 9.67
N ASN A 77 9.84 -9.60 9.77
CA ASN A 77 9.84 -8.57 8.74
C ASN A 77 11.17 -7.80 8.76
N LEU A 78 11.95 -7.89 7.71
CA LEU A 78 13.14 -7.07 7.47
C LEU A 78 12.82 -6.01 6.43
N GLY A 79 13.04 -4.75 6.74
CA GLY A 79 12.84 -3.68 5.79
C GLY A 79 14.02 -2.72 5.67
N VAL A 80 14.17 -2.19 4.47
CA VAL A 80 15.12 -1.11 4.15
C VAL A 80 14.37 -0.04 3.39
N GLU A 81 14.50 1.20 3.83
CA GLU A 81 13.86 2.36 3.24
C GLU A 81 14.89 3.45 2.95
N ALA A 82 14.80 4.05 1.78
CA ALA A 82 15.61 5.20 1.43
C ALA A 82 14.75 6.26 0.73
N GLU A 83 15.03 7.51 1.05
CA GLU A 83 14.42 8.66 0.39
C GLU A 83 15.47 9.74 0.11
N ILE A 84 15.25 10.51 -0.95
CA ILE A 84 16.06 11.64 -1.34
C ILE A 84 15.19 12.75 -1.91
N ALA A 85 15.51 13.98 -1.57
CA ALA A 85 14.98 15.19 -2.21
C ALA A 85 16.13 16.12 -2.58
N VAL A 86 16.06 16.68 -3.78
CA VAL A 86 17.10 17.55 -4.34
C VAL A 86 16.46 18.81 -4.92
N GLU A 87 16.77 19.96 -4.40
CA GLU A 87 16.44 21.26 -4.99
C GLU A 87 17.52 21.63 -6.02
N ALA A 88 17.38 21.16 -7.26
CA ALA A 88 18.36 21.35 -8.29
C ALA A 88 18.56 22.84 -8.65
N THR A 89 17.46 23.59 -8.64
CA THR A 89 17.42 25.05 -8.79
C THR A 89 16.34 25.61 -7.85
N ASP A 90 16.13 26.93 -7.86
CA ASP A 90 15.05 27.57 -7.10
C ASP A 90 13.65 27.25 -7.66
N TRP A 91 13.58 26.69 -8.86
CA TRP A 91 12.35 26.37 -9.57
C TRP A 91 12.21 24.89 -9.96
N LEU A 92 13.22 24.05 -9.70
CA LEU A 92 13.23 22.63 -10.05
C LEU A 92 13.71 21.79 -8.87
N SER A 93 12.87 20.88 -8.41
CA SER A 93 13.21 19.89 -7.40
C SER A 93 12.89 18.49 -7.87
N PHE A 94 13.64 17.51 -7.37
CA PHE A 94 13.45 16.08 -7.60
C PHE A 94 13.21 15.38 -6.26
N PHE A 95 12.43 14.31 -6.29
CA PHE A 95 12.31 13.40 -5.18
C PHE A 95 12.38 11.96 -5.66
N GLY A 96 12.81 11.09 -4.77
CA GLY A 96 12.78 9.64 -4.98
C GLY A 96 12.73 8.92 -3.64
N ASN A 97 12.00 7.82 -3.60
CA ASN A 97 12.02 6.91 -2.47
C ASN A 97 11.96 5.47 -2.96
N VAL A 98 12.52 4.58 -2.18
CA VAL A 98 12.46 3.14 -2.40
C VAL A 98 12.35 2.42 -1.06
N GLY A 99 11.49 1.43 -1.01
CA GLY A 99 11.36 0.51 0.11
C GLY A 99 11.54 -0.93 -0.36
N TYR A 100 12.26 -1.70 0.41
CA TYR A 100 12.38 -3.14 0.30
C TYR A 100 11.90 -3.77 1.61
N ILE A 101 11.05 -4.78 1.50
CA ILE A 101 10.47 -5.46 2.64
C ILE A 101 10.47 -6.96 2.37
N ASP A 102 11.17 -7.70 3.21
CA ASP A 102 11.12 -9.16 3.25
C ASP A 102 10.43 -9.57 4.55
N GLY A 103 9.15 -9.93 4.44
CA GLY A 103 8.33 -10.20 5.61
C GLY A 103 7.24 -11.22 5.34
N GLY A 104 6.97 -12.02 6.36
CA GLY A 104 5.98 -13.07 6.30
C GLY A 104 5.93 -13.91 7.57
N ILE A 105 5.10 -14.92 7.53
CA ILE A 105 4.97 -15.93 8.58
C ILE A 105 6.14 -16.91 8.43
N ASP A 106 6.78 -17.27 9.54
CA ASP A 106 7.99 -18.07 9.52
C ASP A 106 7.77 -19.45 8.85
N GLU A 107 8.78 -19.92 8.08
CA GLU A 107 8.68 -21.18 7.34
C GLU A 107 8.59 -22.41 8.27
N ASP A 108 9.25 -22.37 9.43
CA ASP A 108 9.25 -23.44 10.43
C ASP A 108 8.02 -23.38 11.38
N ASN A 109 6.90 -22.88 10.89
CA ASN A 109 5.70 -22.68 11.68
C ASN A 109 4.97 -24.01 11.96
N SER A 110 5.40 -24.72 13.00
CA SER A 110 4.75 -25.95 13.43
C SER A 110 3.39 -25.74 14.13
N PHE A 111 3.11 -24.54 14.59
CA PHE A 111 1.85 -24.18 15.26
C PHE A 111 0.68 -24.07 14.28
N ALA A 112 0.91 -23.45 13.13
CA ALA A 112 -0.10 -23.25 12.09
C ALA A 112 0.54 -23.47 10.71
N PRO A 113 0.84 -24.72 10.34
CA PRO A 113 1.62 -25.05 9.14
C PRO A 113 0.94 -24.62 7.83
N GLU A 114 -0.36 -24.37 7.83
CA GLU A 114 -1.11 -23.85 6.69
C GLU A 114 -0.71 -22.41 6.31
N PHE A 115 -0.06 -21.68 7.23
CA PHE A 115 0.43 -20.31 6.99
C PHE A 115 1.94 -20.25 6.77
N SER A 116 2.68 -21.36 6.91
CA SER A 116 4.14 -21.38 6.80
C SER A 116 4.62 -20.73 5.51
N GLY A 117 5.56 -19.79 5.64
CA GLY A 117 6.15 -19.05 4.51
C GLY A 117 5.19 -18.09 3.80
N ALA A 118 3.97 -17.88 4.30
CA ALA A 118 3.05 -16.94 3.71
C ALA A 118 3.52 -15.50 3.91
N ARG A 119 3.54 -14.73 2.86
CA ARG A 119 3.85 -13.29 2.89
C ARG A 119 2.70 -12.51 3.51
N PHE A 120 3.03 -11.40 4.11
CA PHE A 120 2.01 -10.50 4.64
C PHE A 120 1.08 -9.98 3.53
N ARG A 121 -0.18 -9.88 3.89
CA ARG A 121 -1.22 -9.35 3.03
C ARG A 121 -0.93 -7.90 2.66
N LEU A 122 -1.19 -7.53 1.38
CA LEU A 122 -1.08 -6.17 0.83
C LEU A 122 0.33 -5.55 0.92
N GLN A 123 1.35 -6.34 1.22
CA GLN A 123 2.72 -5.88 1.37
C GLN A 123 3.54 -6.24 0.11
N PRO A 124 3.93 -5.27 -0.71
CA PRO A 124 4.85 -5.51 -1.79
C PRO A 124 6.28 -5.69 -1.23
N GLU A 125 7.06 -6.55 -1.85
CA GLU A 125 8.49 -6.69 -1.53
C GLU A 125 9.29 -5.43 -1.90
N TRP A 126 8.95 -4.85 -3.05
CA TRP A 126 9.54 -3.61 -3.53
C TRP A 126 8.47 -2.57 -3.81
N GLN A 127 8.73 -1.37 -3.37
CA GLN A 127 7.99 -0.20 -3.78
C GLN A 127 8.94 0.98 -4.01
N ALA A 128 8.65 1.79 -5.02
CA ALA A 128 9.43 2.95 -5.33
C ALA A 128 8.54 4.07 -5.88
N ALA A 129 8.92 5.31 -5.61
CA ALA A 129 8.35 6.46 -6.27
C ALA A 129 9.45 7.45 -6.63
N ALA A 130 9.28 8.14 -7.77
CA ALA A 130 10.15 9.22 -8.17
C ALA A 130 9.36 10.27 -8.94
N GLY A 131 9.83 11.50 -8.92
CA GLY A 131 9.24 12.60 -9.64
C GLY A 131 10.04 13.86 -9.54
N PHE A 132 9.49 14.89 -10.15
CA PHE A 132 10.05 16.23 -10.02
C PHE A 132 8.95 17.27 -9.95
N THR A 133 9.26 18.44 -9.43
CA THR A 133 8.39 19.61 -9.47
C THR A 133 9.10 20.76 -10.17
N VAL A 134 8.37 21.41 -11.06
CA VAL A 134 8.76 22.66 -11.69
C VAL A 134 7.86 23.75 -11.13
N ASP A 135 8.45 24.87 -10.77
CA ASP A 135 7.75 26.10 -10.36
C ASP A 135 8.49 27.30 -10.93
N TYR A 136 8.33 27.51 -12.25
CA TYR A 136 9.15 28.45 -13.00
C TYR A 136 8.46 29.81 -13.14
N PRO A 137 9.05 30.91 -12.64
CA PRO A 137 8.50 32.24 -12.77
C PRO A 137 8.60 32.73 -14.23
N LEU A 138 7.45 33.06 -14.82
CA LEU A 138 7.36 33.60 -16.17
C LEU A 138 7.43 35.15 -16.19
N GLY A 139 7.38 35.79 -15.01
CA GLY A 139 7.26 37.23 -14.86
C GLY A 139 5.84 37.74 -14.90
N GLY A 140 5.64 39.01 -14.47
CA GLY A 140 4.29 39.63 -14.46
C GLY A 140 3.27 38.93 -13.55
N GLY A 141 3.71 38.27 -12.47
CA GLY A 141 2.83 37.51 -11.56
C GLY A 141 2.32 36.20 -12.15
N ALA A 142 3.01 35.65 -13.16
CA ALA A 142 2.69 34.36 -13.77
C ALA A 142 3.77 33.31 -13.45
N ARG A 143 3.36 32.04 -13.30
CA ARG A 143 4.22 30.88 -13.06
C ARG A 143 3.80 29.71 -13.93
N LEU A 144 4.78 28.98 -14.44
CA LEU A 144 4.59 27.63 -15.00
C LEU A 144 4.87 26.61 -13.89
N PHE A 145 3.98 25.65 -13.72
CA PHE A 145 4.20 24.53 -12.81
C PHE A 145 4.01 23.19 -13.48
N ALA A 146 4.75 22.18 -13.02
CA ALA A 146 4.57 20.79 -13.42
C ALA A 146 5.00 19.85 -12.28
N ALA A 147 4.29 18.76 -12.12
CA ALA A 147 4.55 17.73 -11.11
C ALA A 147 4.24 16.32 -11.66
N PRO A 148 5.09 15.76 -12.53
CA PRO A 148 4.99 14.37 -12.91
C PRO A 148 5.58 13.46 -11.84
N SER A 149 5.01 12.26 -11.72
CA SER A 149 5.51 11.22 -10.83
C SER A 149 5.32 9.83 -11.44
N ILE A 150 6.21 8.94 -11.07
CA ILE A 150 6.12 7.51 -11.34
C ILE A 150 6.14 6.76 -10.01
N THR A 151 5.27 5.76 -9.87
CA THR A 151 5.28 4.84 -8.75
C THR A 151 5.34 3.42 -9.25
N HIS A 152 6.06 2.57 -8.53
CA HIS A 152 6.16 1.15 -8.80
C HIS A 152 5.97 0.36 -7.52
N ARG A 153 5.27 -0.76 -7.60
CA ARG A 153 5.24 -1.78 -6.55
C ARG A 153 5.37 -3.16 -7.17
N SER A 154 6.02 -4.08 -6.49
CA SER A 154 6.05 -5.48 -6.85
C SER A 154 4.71 -6.16 -6.56
N ARG A 155 4.63 -7.48 -6.76
CA ARG A 155 3.44 -8.28 -6.48
C ARG A 155 2.97 -8.11 -5.02
N ILE A 156 1.64 -8.12 -4.84
CA ILE A 156 0.98 -8.24 -3.54
C ILE A 156 -0.01 -9.39 -3.56
N TYR A 157 -0.26 -9.96 -2.39
CA TYR A 157 -1.32 -10.92 -2.16
C TYR A 157 -2.44 -10.27 -1.33
N PHE A 158 -3.68 -10.54 -1.69
CA PHE A 158 -4.83 -9.97 -0.99
C PHE A 158 -5.29 -10.82 0.19
N GLU A 159 -4.80 -12.05 0.32
CA GLU A 159 -5.21 -13.01 1.34
C GLU A 159 -4.01 -13.74 1.95
N VAL A 160 -4.24 -14.34 3.11
CA VAL A 160 -3.32 -15.25 3.80
C VAL A 160 -4.12 -16.52 4.14
N PRO A 161 -3.63 -17.72 3.77
CA PRO A 161 -2.41 -17.97 2.99
C PRO A 161 -2.47 -17.40 1.58
N ASN A 162 -1.30 -17.13 1.00
CA ASN A 162 -1.21 -16.48 -0.30
C ASN A 162 -1.74 -17.35 -1.44
N SER A 163 -2.48 -16.74 -2.35
CA SER A 163 -3.01 -17.37 -3.55
C SER A 163 -2.69 -16.54 -4.79
N GLU A 164 -2.24 -17.19 -5.86
CA GLU A 164 -2.03 -16.52 -7.15
C GLU A 164 -3.34 -15.97 -7.73
N LEU A 165 -4.47 -16.64 -7.46
CA LEU A 165 -5.79 -16.22 -7.91
C LEU A 165 -6.22 -14.89 -7.29
N THR A 166 -5.87 -14.66 -6.02
CA THR A 166 -6.16 -13.44 -5.26
C THR A 166 -4.88 -12.63 -5.04
N SER A 167 -4.13 -12.40 -6.12
CA SER A 167 -2.92 -11.59 -6.13
C SER A 167 -2.99 -10.52 -7.21
N GLN A 168 -2.17 -9.49 -7.07
CA GLN A 168 -1.91 -8.49 -8.10
C GLN A 168 -0.43 -8.52 -8.46
N GLY A 169 -0.12 -8.71 -9.72
CA GLY A 169 1.24 -8.59 -10.27
C GLY A 169 1.83 -7.18 -10.05
N PRO A 170 3.10 -6.98 -10.45
CA PRO A 170 3.72 -5.67 -10.35
C PRO A 170 2.89 -4.59 -11.07
N VAL A 171 2.85 -3.40 -10.49
CA VAL A 171 2.10 -2.25 -11.03
C VAL A 171 3.01 -1.04 -11.11
N THR A 172 2.99 -0.34 -12.26
CA THR A 172 3.70 0.92 -12.45
C THR A 172 2.74 1.99 -12.94
N LEU A 173 2.59 3.06 -12.15
CA LEU A 173 1.69 4.16 -12.48
C LEU A 173 2.48 5.43 -12.76
N VAL A 174 2.09 6.14 -13.81
CA VAL A 174 2.59 7.48 -14.12
C VAL A 174 1.45 8.46 -14.03
N ASN A 175 1.67 9.51 -13.23
CA ASN A 175 0.74 10.60 -13.05
C ASN A 175 1.43 11.93 -13.37
N ALA A 176 0.68 12.90 -13.82
CA ALA A 176 1.22 14.24 -14.04
C ALA A 176 0.14 15.31 -13.86
N ARG A 177 0.57 16.48 -13.40
CA ARG A 177 -0.20 17.71 -13.40
C ARG A 177 0.71 18.83 -13.84
N ALA A 178 0.25 19.65 -14.79
CA ALA A 178 0.99 20.82 -15.25
C ALA A 178 0.03 21.95 -15.62
N GLY A 179 0.48 23.19 -15.49
CA GLY A 179 -0.37 24.33 -15.77
C GLY A 179 0.36 25.66 -15.62
N VAL A 180 -0.43 26.72 -15.70
CA VAL A 180 0.04 28.10 -15.52
C VAL A 180 -0.86 28.76 -14.48
N SER A 181 -0.25 29.46 -13.54
CA SER A 181 -0.92 30.43 -12.68
C SER A 181 -0.57 31.85 -13.12
N PHE A 182 -1.45 32.81 -12.89
CA PHE A 182 -1.26 34.20 -13.25
C PHE A 182 -2.02 35.14 -12.31
N ALA A 183 -1.74 36.44 -12.40
CA ALA A 183 -2.24 37.45 -11.50
C ALA A 183 -1.92 37.13 -10.02
N ASP A 184 -0.66 36.81 -9.71
CA ASP A 184 -0.14 36.44 -8.38
C ASP A 184 -0.95 35.27 -7.77
N ASP A 185 -1.06 34.17 -8.54
CA ASP A 185 -1.78 32.93 -8.22
C ASP A 185 -3.29 33.07 -8.04
N ARG A 186 -3.87 34.20 -8.42
CA ARG A 186 -5.32 34.39 -8.36
C ARG A 186 -6.05 33.45 -9.31
N TYR A 187 -5.49 33.19 -10.48
CA TYR A 187 -6.06 32.29 -11.48
C TYR A 187 -5.07 31.19 -11.84
N GLU A 188 -5.58 30.01 -12.06
CA GLU A 188 -4.80 28.85 -12.47
C GLU A 188 -5.55 28.03 -13.50
N ILE A 189 -4.84 27.57 -14.53
CA ILE A 189 -5.29 26.61 -15.52
C ILE A 189 -4.32 25.42 -15.47
N ALA A 190 -4.83 24.23 -15.17
CA ALA A 190 -4.04 23.02 -15.09
C ALA A 190 -4.65 21.87 -15.86
N GLY A 191 -3.83 21.11 -16.58
CA GLY A 191 -4.16 19.79 -17.07
C GLY A 191 -3.61 18.74 -16.11
N PHE A 192 -4.29 17.59 -15.99
CA PHE A 192 -3.79 16.47 -15.24
C PHE A 192 -4.10 15.16 -15.93
N ILE A 193 -3.26 14.16 -15.66
CA ILE A 193 -3.46 12.77 -16.06
C ILE A 193 -3.07 11.85 -14.92
N ARG A 194 -3.90 10.85 -14.63
CA ARG A 194 -3.64 9.74 -13.72
C ARG A 194 -3.64 8.45 -14.50
N ASN A 195 -2.79 7.50 -14.08
CA ASN A 195 -2.62 6.24 -14.78
C ASN A 195 -2.40 6.46 -16.29
N ALA A 196 -1.36 7.24 -16.65
CA ALA A 196 -1.14 7.73 -18.01
C ALA A 196 -1.02 6.61 -19.05
N PHE A 197 -0.53 5.44 -18.66
CA PHE A 197 -0.35 4.29 -19.54
C PHE A 197 -1.54 3.33 -19.55
N ASN A 198 -2.60 3.66 -18.78
CA ASN A 198 -3.81 2.84 -18.65
C ASN A 198 -3.50 1.42 -18.15
N GLU A 199 -2.69 1.33 -17.12
CA GLU A 199 -2.37 0.06 -16.45
C GLU A 199 -3.63 -0.51 -15.81
N ASP A 200 -3.95 -1.76 -16.11
CA ASP A 200 -5.06 -2.48 -15.49
C ASP A 200 -4.57 -3.20 -14.24
N TYR A 201 -5.14 -2.88 -13.09
CA TYR A 201 -4.76 -3.51 -11.82
C TYR A 201 -5.93 -3.56 -10.85
N LEU A 202 -5.76 -4.36 -9.80
CA LEU A 202 -6.76 -4.57 -8.76
C LEU A 202 -6.44 -3.74 -7.51
N LEU A 203 -7.49 -3.24 -6.88
CA LEU A 203 -7.45 -2.66 -5.54
C LEU A 203 -7.63 -3.73 -4.47
N ASP A 204 -8.43 -4.77 -4.77
CA ASP A 204 -8.69 -5.89 -3.87
C ASP A 204 -9.15 -7.11 -4.66
N ALA A 205 -8.95 -8.31 -4.08
CA ALA A 205 -9.43 -9.57 -4.60
C ALA A 205 -9.67 -10.56 -3.44
N GLY A 206 -10.67 -11.42 -3.59
CA GLY A 206 -11.03 -12.41 -2.58
C GLY A 206 -12.26 -12.03 -1.74
N ASN A 207 -12.26 -12.37 -0.47
CA ASN A 207 -13.13 -11.95 0.62
C ASN A 207 -14.63 -12.26 0.55
N THR A 208 -15.36 -11.87 -0.49
CA THR A 208 -16.83 -11.95 -0.47
C THR A 208 -17.39 -13.08 -1.31
N GLY A 209 -16.56 -13.71 -2.12
CA GLY A 209 -16.97 -14.78 -3.03
C GLY A 209 -16.67 -16.17 -2.52
N GLY A 210 -15.89 -16.34 -1.45
CA GLY A 210 -15.43 -17.64 -0.95
C GLY A 210 -16.57 -18.62 -0.66
N ALA A 211 -17.62 -18.16 0.03
CA ALA A 211 -18.82 -18.95 0.32
C ALA A 211 -19.56 -19.44 -0.95
N PHE A 212 -19.34 -18.79 -2.07
CA PHE A 212 -19.90 -19.13 -3.38
C PHE A 212 -18.88 -19.77 -4.33
N GLY A 213 -17.64 -19.99 -3.88
CA GLY A 213 -16.55 -20.54 -4.68
C GLY A 213 -16.04 -19.61 -5.79
N ILE A 214 -16.37 -18.31 -5.73
CA ILE A 214 -15.98 -17.33 -6.74
C ILE A 214 -15.39 -16.11 -6.02
N PRO A 215 -14.08 -15.81 -6.18
CA PRO A 215 -13.50 -14.61 -5.61
C PRO A 215 -14.06 -13.35 -6.27
N THR A 216 -14.19 -12.29 -5.50
CA THR A 216 -14.53 -10.96 -5.99
C THR A 216 -13.27 -10.22 -6.40
N PHE A 217 -13.35 -9.39 -7.43
CA PHE A 217 -12.25 -8.55 -7.90
C PHE A 217 -12.71 -7.10 -7.97
N ILE A 218 -11.96 -6.20 -7.33
CA ILE A 218 -12.24 -4.76 -7.35
C ILE A 218 -11.19 -4.09 -8.23
N PRO A 219 -11.56 -3.68 -9.46
CA PRO A 219 -10.63 -3.01 -10.37
C PRO A 219 -10.32 -1.61 -9.86
N ALA A 220 -9.11 -1.15 -10.17
CA ALA A 220 -8.67 0.20 -9.90
C ALA A 220 -9.15 1.20 -10.97
N GLU A 221 -8.86 2.47 -10.74
CA GLU A 221 -9.20 3.55 -11.66
C GLU A 221 -8.41 3.39 -12.98
N PRO A 222 -9.09 3.38 -14.14
CA PRO A 222 -8.41 3.41 -15.43
C PRO A 222 -7.74 4.78 -15.64
N ARG A 223 -7.08 4.97 -16.79
CA ARG A 223 -6.53 6.28 -17.14
C ARG A 223 -7.62 7.36 -17.07
N PHE A 224 -7.32 8.39 -16.29
CA PHE A 224 -8.20 9.52 -16.09
C PHE A 224 -7.44 10.83 -16.33
N PHE A 225 -8.02 11.75 -17.09
CA PHE A 225 -7.41 13.05 -17.35
C PHE A 225 -8.46 14.14 -17.39
N GLY A 226 -8.04 15.37 -17.17
CA GLY A 226 -8.94 16.50 -17.16
C GLY A 226 -8.22 17.84 -17.12
N VAL A 227 -9.03 18.89 -17.11
CA VAL A 227 -8.60 20.28 -16.94
C VAL A 227 -9.24 20.84 -15.68
N GLN A 228 -8.46 21.54 -14.90
CA GLN A 228 -8.91 22.25 -13.71
C GLN A 228 -8.70 23.75 -13.90
N LEU A 229 -9.73 24.52 -13.60
CA LEU A 229 -9.68 25.97 -13.54
C LEU A 229 -9.88 26.38 -12.08
N THR A 230 -8.98 27.20 -11.56
CA THR A 230 -9.07 27.71 -10.18
C THR A 230 -9.10 29.23 -10.22
N ALA A 231 -10.02 29.83 -9.47
CA ALA A 231 -10.05 31.25 -9.19
C ALA A 231 -10.13 31.49 -7.70
N ARG A 232 -9.24 32.32 -7.17
CA ARG A 232 -9.20 32.70 -5.75
C ARG A 232 -9.69 34.13 -5.62
N PHE A 233 -10.70 34.33 -4.76
CA PHE A 233 -11.30 35.61 -4.47
C PHE A 233 -11.11 35.92 -2.98
N GLY A 234 -10.70 37.11 -2.69
CA GLY A 234 -10.40 37.60 -1.34
C GLY A 234 -8.93 37.99 -1.22
N ASP A 235 -8.65 38.91 -0.33
CA ASP A 235 -7.31 39.36 0.06
C ASP A 235 -6.70 38.38 1.05
#